data_c40a971ebca9a91c7dd3c2af3efd0fcb
#
_entry.id   c40a971ebca9a91c7dd3c2af3efd0fcb
#
_cell.length_a   1.000
_cell.length_b   1.000
_cell.length_c   1.000
_cell.angle_alpha   90.00
_cell.angle_beta   90.00
_cell.angle_gamma   90.00
#
_symmetry.space_group_name_H-M   'P 1'
#
loop_
_entity.id
_entity.type
_entity.pdbx_description
1 polymer ?
#
loop_
_entity_poly.entity_id
_entity_poly.type
_entity_poly.pdbx_seq_one_letter_code
_entity_poly.pdbx_strand_id
1 'polypeptide(L)'
;MTYKQLAPCNLGQIAASGQCFRMEAREGGWWRVLAGDRCVRVRQEGDVLAFDTDEAGFDSFWRAYFDWDTDYAAMCAAVPVEDAFLRAAVAYGGGLRILRQGLWEALITFVISQNNNIPRIRNAVEALCRNWGERRTDRAGEPYYTFPTKQALAAAELPALRAIGLGYRDKYIHAIAHSDFDPVAVAAMPPDEARHALTALPGVG
;
A
#
# COMPACT_ATOMS: atom_id res chain seq x y z
N MET A 1 -19.60 -2.81 11.37
CA MET A 1 -19.64 -3.10 9.93
C MET A 1 -20.19 -1.90 9.21
N THR A 2 -19.47 -1.43 8.21
CA THR A 2 -19.90 -0.31 7.36
C THR A 2 -20.00 -0.81 5.92
N TYR A 3 -21.13 -0.51 5.27
CA TYR A 3 -21.40 -0.90 3.87
C TYR A 3 -21.34 0.35 3.00
N LYS A 4 -20.55 0.30 1.95
CA LYS A 4 -20.34 1.43 1.04
C LYS A 4 -20.43 0.96 -0.41
N GLN A 5 -21.09 1.75 -1.24
CA GLN A 5 -21.12 1.53 -2.68
C GLN A 5 -19.93 2.21 -3.34
N LEU A 6 -19.19 1.48 -4.15
CA LEU A 6 -18.03 1.98 -4.89
C LEU A 6 -17.89 1.28 -6.24
N ALA A 7 -18.22 1.99 -7.30
CA ALA A 7 -18.05 1.53 -8.68
C ALA A 7 -17.33 2.60 -9.51
N PRO A 8 -16.40 2.21 -10.39
CA PRO A 8 -15.85 0.86 -10.51
C PRO A 8 -14.86 0.54 -9.37
N CYS A 9 -14.88 -0.71 -8.90
CA CYS A 9 -13.90 -1.23 -7.94
C CYS A 9 -13.78 -2.75 -8.07
N ASN A 10 -12.57 -3.28 -7.96
CA ASN A 10 -12.30 -4.70 -7.89
C ASN A 10 -11.11 -4.96 -6.96
N LEU A 11 -11.39 -5.49 -5.76
CA LEU A 11 -10.37 -5.74 -4.74
C LEU A 11 -9.29 -6.72 -5.22
N GLY A 12 -9.66 -7.71 -6.03
CA GLY A 12 -8.71 -8.66 -6.61
C GLY A 12 -7.73 -7.99 -7.59
N GLN A 13 -8.22 -7.09 -8.45
CA GLN A 13 -7.37 -6.30 -9.35
C GLN A 13 -6.44 -5.37 -8.57
N ILE A 14 -6.96 -4.70 -7.55
CA ILE A 14 -6.15 -3.84 -6.66
C ILE A 14 -5.03 -4.65 -6.00
N ALA A 15 -5.33 -5.80 -5.42
CA ALA A 15 -4.36 -6.66 -4.75
C ALA A 15 -3.30 -7.25 -5.71
N ALA A 16 -3.70 -7.50 -6.97
CA ALA A 16 -2.82 -8.07 -8.01
C ALA A 16 -1.97 -7.02 -8.73
N SER A 17 -2.30 -5.73 -8.63
CA SER A 17 -1.66 -4.65 -9.40
C SER A 17 -0.20 -4.37 -9.04
N GLY A 18 0.27 -4.86 -7.87
CA GLY A 18 1.62 -4.60 -7.39
C GLY A 18 1.82 -3.22 -6.75
N GLN A 19 0.76 -2.43 -6.57
CA GLN A 19 0.85 -1.14 -5.91
C GLN A 19 0.95 -1.25 -4.37
N CYS A 20 0.46 -2.35 -3.79
CA CYS A 20 0.59 -2.66 -2.37
C CYS A 20 0.92 -4.14 -2.16
N PHE A 21 1.59 -4.46 -1.06
CA PHE A 21 2.06 -5.82 -0.77
C PHE A 21 1.44 -6.41 0.51
N ARG A 22 0.56 -5.64 1.17
CA ARG A 22 -0.06 -5.99 2.45
C ARG A 22 -1.59 -6.08 2.34
N MET A 23 -2.06 -6.57 1.19
CA MET A 23 -3.46 -6.90 0.94
C MET A 23 -3.57 -8.39 0.63
N GLU A 24 -4.31 -9.14 1.46
CA GLU A 24 -4.33 -10.60 1.46
C GLU A 24 -5.76 -11.13 1.45
N ALA A 25 -6.02 -12.09 0.55
CA ALA A 25 -7.29 -12.82 0.56
C ALA A 25 -7.40 -13.68 1.84
N ARG A 26 -8.60 -13.72 2.42
CA ARG A 26 -8.99 -14.51 3.58
C ARG A 26 -10.21 -15.37 3.25
N GLU A 27 -10.55 -16.29 4.15
CA GLU A 27 -11.74 -17.13 4.00
C GLU A 27 -13.03 -16.31 3.89
N GLY A 28 -14.05 -16.87 3.25
CA GLY A 28 -15.34 -16.23 3.08
C GLY A 28 -15.36 -14.99 2.18
N GLY A 29 -14.38 -14.86 1.26
CA GLY A 29 -14.31 -13.73 0.31
C GLY A 29 -13.83 -12.42 0.94
N TRP A 30 -13.29 -12.47 2.16
CA TRP A 30 -12.71 -11.32 2.81
C TRP A 30 -11.30 -11.03 2.31
N TRP A 31 -10.94 -9.77 2.33
CA TRP A 31 -9.58 -9.26 2.15
C TRP A 31 -9.12 -8.58 3.43
N ARG A 32 -7.94 -8.94 3.93
CA ARG A 32 -7.29 -8.17 4.99
C ARG A 32 -6.37 -7.15 4.35
N VAL A 33 -6.57 -5.88 4.68
CA VAL A 33 -5.80 -4.74 4.17
C VAL A 33 -5.06 -4.11 5.34
N LEU A 34 -3.75 -4.06 5.23
CA LEU A 34 -2.86 -3.44 6.22
C LEU A 34 -2.24 -2.20 5.60
N ALA A 35 -2.28 -1.07 6.31
CA ALA A 35 -1.71 0.20 5.88
C ALA A 35 -1.11 0.93 7.08
N GLY A 36 0.20 1.10 7.10
CA GLY A 36 0.91 1.63 8.25
C GLY A 36 0.65 0.78 9.50
N ASP A 37 0.02 1.38 10.49
CA ASP A 37 -0.37 0.75 11.75
C ASP A 37 -1.82 0.25 11.77
N ARG A 38 -2.57 0.42 10.67
CA ARG A 38 -4.00 0.13 10.57
C ARG A 38 -4.28 -1.19 9.88
N CYS A 39 -5.39 -1.81 10.26
CA CYS A 39 -5.93 -3.03 9.67
C CYS A 39 -7.43 -2.88 9.45
N VAL A 40 -7.91 -3.33 8.30
CA VAL A 40 -9.34 -3.52 8.04
C VAL A 40 -9.55 -4.80 7.24
N ARG A 41 -10.65 -5.48 7.49
CA ARG A 41 -11.15 -6.53 6.62
C ARG A 41 -12.24 -5.95 5.74
N VAL A 42 -12.15 -6.24 4.46
CA VAL A 42 -13.12 -5.76 3.46
C VAL A 42 -13.58 -6.92 2.59
N ARG A 43 -14.89 -7.00 2.31
CA ARG A 43 -15.48 -7.96 1.39
C ARG A 43 -16.26 -7.23 0.32
N GLN A 44 -16.17 -7.70 -0.90
CA GLN A 44 -16.88 -7.11 -2.04
C GLN A 44 -17.98 -8.03 -2.53
N GLU A 45 -19.17 -7.46 -2.70
CA GLU A 45 -20.32 -8.10 -3.33
C GLU A 45 -20.88 -7.15 -4.42
N GLY A 46 -20.51 -7.40 -5.68
CA GLY A 46 -20.78 -6.45 -6.77
C GLY A 46 -20.10 -5.11 -6.50
N ASP A 47 -20.89 -4.03 -6.51
CA ASP A 47 -20.43 -2.67 -6.25
C ASP A 47 -20.45 -2.27 -4.76
N VAL A 48 -20.87 -3.20 -3.89
CA VAL A 48 -20.93 -2.93 -2.44
C VAL A 48 -19.71 -3.52 -1.75
N LEU A 49 -19.03 -2.69 -0.96
CA LEU A 49 -17.93 -3.09 -0.08
C LEU A 49 -18.40 -3.07 1.37
N ALA A 50 -18.22 -4.19 2.07
CA ALA A 50 -18.46 -4.33 3.50
C ALA A 50 -17.12 -4.24 4.24
N PHE A 51 -16.98 -3.25 5.13
CA PHE A 51 -15.80 -3.03 5.96
C PHE A 51 -16.08 -3.44 7.40
N ASP A 52 -15.16 -4.12 8.05
CA ASP A 52 -15.25 -4.50 9.47
C ASP A 52 -14.88 -3.34 10.41
N THR A 53 -15.26 -2.14 10.06
CA THR A 53 -15.10 -0.91 10.85
C THR A 53 -16.44 -0.19 11.00
N ASP A 54 -16.51 0.82 11.87
CA ASP A 54 -17.62 1.75 11.94
C ASP A 54 -17.46 2.91 10.95
N GLU A 55 -18.48 3.75 10.82
CA GLU A 55 -18.48 4.91 9.90
C GLU A 55 -17.30 5.85 10.21
N ALA A 56 -17.07 6.17 11.49
CA ALA A 56 -15.99 7.07 11.89
C ALA A 56 -14.61 6.52 11.53
N GLY A 57 -14.37 5.21 11.74
CA GLY A 57 -13.14 4.54 11.36
C GLY A 57 -12.95 4.49 9.84
N PHE A 58 -14.05 4.29 9.08
CA PHE A 58 -14.01 4.36 7.63
C PHE A 58 -13.65 5.79 7.16
N ASP A 59 -14.39 6.79 7.59
CA ASP A 59 -14.23 8.16 7.11
C ASP A 59 -12.90 8.80 7.54
N SER A 60 -12.37 8.40 8.71
CA SER A 60 -11.09 8.93 9.20
C SER A 60 -9.86 8.47 8.43
N PHE A 61 -9.94 7.35 7.69
CA PHE A 61 -8.77 6.80 7.01
C PHE A 61 -9.09 6.03 5.71
N TRP A 62 -9.97 5.03 5.77
CA TRP A 62 -10.16 4.09 4.65
C TRP A 62 -10.79 4.74 3.43
N ARG A 63 -11.64 5.75 3.61
CA ARG A 63 -12.20 6.57 2.53
C ARG A 63 -11.08 7.17 1.67
N ALA A 64 -10.13 7.84 2.30
CA ALA A 64 -8.98 8.41 1.61
C ALA A 64 -8.06 7.33 1.03
N TYR A 65 -7.76 6.27 1.81
CA TYR A 65 -6.87 5.19 1.39
C TYR A 65 -7.33 4.51 0.09
N PHE A 66 -8.63 4.23 -0.05
CA PHE A 66 -9.22 3.64 -1.26
C PHE A 66 -9.52 4.67 -2.35
N ASP A 67 -9.09 5.91 -2.20
CA ASP A 67 -9.32 7.01 -3.15
C ASP A 67 -10.80 7.15 -3.51
N TRP A 68 -11.67 7.13 -2.49
CA TRP A 68 -13.11 6.97 -2.61
C TRP A 68 -13.76 8.05 -3.45
N ASP A 69 -13.32 9.31 -3.31
CA ASP A 69 -13.95 10.48 -3.87
C ASP A 69 -13.55 10.76 -5.33
N THR A 70 -12.60 10.00 -5.89
CA THR A 70 -12.20 10.11 -7.29
C THR A 70 -13.18 9.35 -8.18
N ASP A 71 -13.70 10.04 -9.20
CA ASP A 71 -14.64 9.46 -10.18
C ASP A 71 -13.90 8.68 -11.27
N TYR A 72 -13.60 7.42 -10.97
CA TYR A 72 -12.97 6.50 -11.92
C TYR A 72 -13.90 6.11 -13.08
N ALA A 73 -15.23 6.15 -12.87
CA ALA A 73 -16.18 5.87 -13.93
C ALA A 73 -16.12 6.95 -15.02
N ALA A 74 -16.07 8.23 -14.62
CA ALA A 74 -15.90 9.33 -15.56
C ALA A 74 -14.55 9.25 -16.30
N MET A 75 -13.46 8.87 -15.62
CA MET A 75 -12.15 8.66 -16.27
C MET A 75 -12.21 7.57 -17.33
N CYS A 76 -12.81 6.42 -17.01
CA CYS A 76 -13.00 5.31 -17.95
C CYS A 76 -13.90 5.70 -19.15
N ALA A 77 -14.95 6.47 -18.88
CA ALA A 77 -15.88 6.94 -19.93
C ALA A 77 -15.26 7.98 -20.85
N ALA A 78 -14.25 8.73 -20.38
CA ALA A 78 -13.55 9.75 -21.17
C ALA A 78 -12.58 9.16 -22.20
N VAL A 79 -12.34 7.83 -22.20
CA VAL A 79 -11.46 7.19 -23.20
C VAL A 79 -12.10 7.25 -24.58
N PRO A 80 -11.42 7.82 -25.61
CA PRO A 80 -11.94 7.95 -26.95
C PRO A 80 -12.41 6.62 -27.56
N VAL A 81 -13.52 6.66 -28.30
CA VAL A 81 -14.11 5.46 -28.93
C VAL A 81 -13.17 4.85 -29.96
N GLU A 82 -12.38 5.67 -30.63
CA GLU A 82 -11.40 5.29 -31.64
C GLU A 82 -10.11 4.70 -31.05
N ASP A 83 -9.84 4.89 -29.75
CA ASP A 83 -8.67 4.32 -29.10
C ASP A 83 -8.96 2.90 -28.61
N ALA A 84 -8.80 1.94 -29.51
CA ALA A 84 -9.05 0.53 -29.24
C ALA A 84 -8.12 -0.03 -28.13
N PHE A 85 -6.88 0.49 -28.02
CA PHE A 85 -5.92 0.04 -27.00
C PHE A 85 -6.35 0.48 -25.59
N LEU A 86 -6.63 1.76 -25.39
CA LEU A 86 -7.09 2.27 -24.10
C LEU A 86 -8.44 1.67 -23.70
N ARG A 87 -9.34 1.44 -24.65
CA ARG A 87 -10.62 0.76 -24.38
C ARG A 87 -10.43 -0.68 -23.91
N ALA A 88 -9.52 -1.43 -24.53
CA ALA A 88 -9.16 -2.77 -24.07
C ALA A 88 -8.53 -2.75 -22.67
N ALA A 89 -7.68 -1.75 -22.38
CA ALA A 89 -7.09 -1.56 -21.06
C ALA A 89 -8.15 -1.28 -19.99
N VAL A 90 -9.14 -0.40 -20.28
CA VAL A 90 -10.27 -0.13 -19.37
C VAL A 90 -11.12 -1.38 -19.19
N ALA A 91 -11.42 -2.15 -20.24
CA ALA A 91 -12.18 -3.38 -20.13
C ALA A 91 -11.48 -4.42 -19.24
N TYR A 92 -10.16 -4.48 -19.29
CA TYR A 92 -9.36 -5.39 -18.46
C TYR A 92 -9.21 -4.91 -17.01
N GLY A 93 -8.86 -3.64 -16.81
CA GLY A 93 -8.44 -3.07 -15.52
C GLY A 93 -9.39 -2.01 -14.95
N GLY A 94 -10.61 -1.90 -15.45
CA GLY A 94 -11.55 -0.82 -15.07
C GLY A 94 -11.99 -0.82 -13.61
N GLY A 95 -11.76 -1.91 -12.88
CA GLY A 95 -11.99 -1.96 -11.43
C GLY A 95 -10.77 -1.59 -10.58
N LEU A 96 -9.65 -1.23 -11.19
CA LEU A 96 -8.45 -0.82 -10.49
C LEU A 96 -8.62 0.60 -9.91
N ARG A 97 -8.23 0.77 -8.66
CA ARG A 97 -8.13 2.09 -7.99
C ARG A 97 -6.71 2.31 -7.49
N ILE A 98 -6.26 3.56 -7.48
CA ILE A 98 -4.94 3.92 -6.96
C ILE A 98 -5.05 4.16 -5.45
N LEU A 99 -4.45 3.29 -4.67
CA LEU A 99 -4.45 3.39 -3.21
C LEU A 99 -3.61 4.58 -2.74
N ARG A 100 -4.15 5.41 -1.84
CA ARG A 100 -3.43 6.52 -1.20
C ARG A 100 -2.62 6.00 -0.02
N GLN A 101 -1.53 5.34 -0.32
CA GLN A 101 -0.64 4.75 0.68
C GLN A 101 0.17 5.83 1.42
N GLY A 102 0.51 5.56 2.69
CA GLY A 102 1.44 6.41 3.42
C GLY A 102 2.83 6.41 2.77
N LEU A 103 3.42 7.61 2.61
CA LEU A 103 4.68 7.78 1.86
C LEU A 103 5.83 6.92 2.43
N TRP A 104 5.91 6.76 3.75
CA TRP A 104 6.96 5.94 4.37
C TRP A 104 6.87 4.47 3.96
N GLU A 105 5.70 3.85 4.08
CA GLU A 105 5.49 2.46 3.67
C GLU A 105 5.70 2.28 2.17
N ALA A 106 5.17 3.20 1.35
CA ALA A 106 5.33 3.18 -0.10
C ALA A 106 6.81 3.28 -0.51
N LEU A 107 7.59 4.17 0.12
CA LEU A 107 9.02 4.34 -0.17
C LEU A 107 9.83 3.08 0.16
N ILE A 108 9.65 2.53 1.36
CA ILE A 108 10.42 1.33 1.78
C ILE A 108 10.02 0.11 0.93
N THR A 109 8.74 -0.07 0.64
CA THR A 109 8.28 -1.17 -0.22
C THR A 109 8.73 -0.99 -1.67
N PHE A 110 8.80 0.25 -2.18
CA PHE A 110 9.41 0.56 -3.47
C PHE A 110 10.88 0.13 -3.52
N VAL A 111 11.68 0.46 -2.52
CA VAL A 111 13.08 0.02 -2.44
C VAL A 111 13.18 -1.51 -2.42
N ILE A 112 12.31 -2.20 -1.67
CA ILE A 112 12.26 -3.67 -1.63
C ILE A 112 11.86 -4.24 -2.99
N SER A 113 11.02 -3.55 -3.75
CA SER A 113 10.50 -4.03 -5.04
C SER A 113 11.51 -3.97 -6.19
N GLN A 114 12.56 -3.16 -6.08
CA GLN A 114 13.55 -2.98 -7.14
C GLN A 114 14.23 -4.30 -7.53
N ASN A 115 14.21 -4.63 -8.83
CA ASN A 115 14.79 -5.86 -9.37
C ASN A 115 14.38 -7.11 -8.54
N ASN A 116 13.08 -7.24 -8.27
CA ASN A 116 12.52 -8.29 -7.41
C ASN A 116 11.21 -8.82 -8.01
N ASN A 117 10.65 -9.88 -7.44
CA ASN A 117 9.35 -10.43 -7.83
C ASN A 117 8.35 -10.34 -6.68
N ILE A 118 7.05 -10.31 -7.01
CA ILE A 118 5.98 -10.08 -6.05
C ILE A 118 6.01 -11.05 -4.85
N PRO A 119 6.19 -12.38 -4.99
CA PRO A 119 6.28 -13.27 -3.85
C PRO A 119 7.43 -12.94 -2.90
N ARG A 120 8.62 -12.65 -3.43
CA ARG A 120 9.78 -12.27 -2.60
C ARG A 120 9.59 -10.92 -1.93
N ILE A 121 8.97 -9.95 -2.63
CA ILE A 121 8.64 -8.63 -2.05
C ILE A 121 7.71 -8.81 -0.86
N ARG A 122 6.60 -9.57 -1.02
CA ARG A 122 5.65 -9.85 0.06
C ARG A 122 6.32 -10.50 1.27
N ASN A 123 7.15 -11.52 1.05
CA ASN A 123 7.87 -12.19 2.12
C ASN A 123 8.83 -11.24 2.84
N ALA A 124 9.56 -10.39 2.12
CA ALA A 124 10.47 -9.42 2.71
C ALA A 124 9.73 -8.33 3.51
N VAL A 125 8.62 -7.83 3.00
CA VAL A 125 7.77 -6.84 3.69
C VAL A 125 7.17 -7.45 4.96
N GLU A 126 6.66 -8.68 4.89
CA GLU A 126 6.13 -9.39 6.06
C GLU A 126 7.22 -9.64 7.11
N ALA A 127 8.39 -10.09 6.70
CA ALA A 127 9.53 -10.28 7.60
C ALA A 127 9.97 -8.96 8.25
N LEU A 128 9.99 -7.85 7.47
CA LEU A 128 10.29 -6.52 7.99
C LEU A 128 9.29 -6.12 9.08
N CYS A 129 7.99 -6.30 8.82
CA CYS A 129 6.93 -5.98 9.78
C CYS A 129 7.01 -6.85 11.03
N ARG A 130 7.27 -8.16 10.90
CA ARG A 130 7.38 -9.09 12.04
C ARG A 130 8.55 -8.77 12.96
N ASN A 131 9.67 -8.30 12.42
CA ASN A 131 10.88 -8.04 13.20
C ASN A 131 10.89 -6.66 13.86
N TRP A 132 10.31 -5.64 13.21
CA TRP A 132 10.39 -4.25 13.69
C TRP A 132 9.06 -3.52 13.79
N GLY A 133 7.95 -4.14 13.37
CA GLY A 133 6.60 -3.63 13.60
C GLY A 133 6.04 -4.04 14.94
N GLU A 134 5.00 -3.37 15.39
CA GLU A 134 4.26 -3.72 16.59
C GLU A 134 3.27 -4.85 16.30
N ARG A 135 3.20 -5.85 17.17
CA ARG A 135 2.17 -6.88 17.10
C ARG A 135 0.84 -6.34 17.60
N ARG A 136 -0.18 -6.41 16.76
CA ARG A 136 -1.56 -6.02 17.06
C ARG A 136 -2.53 -7.16 16.70
N THR A 137 -3.80 -6.99 17.04
CA THR A 137 -4.88 -7.94 16.74
C THR A 137 -5.97 -7.20 15.97
N ASP A 138 -6.45 -7.78 14.88
CA ASP A 138 -7.57 -7.25 14.12
C ASP A 138 -8.92 -7.52 14.81
N ARG A 139 -10.01 -7.01 14.24
CA ARG A 139 -11.37 -7.18 14.81
C ARG A 139 -11.88 -8.64 14.79
N ALA A 140 -11.26 -9.52 14.02
CA ALA A 140 -11.56 -10.94 14.00
C ALA A 140 -10.73 -11.76 15.02
N GLY A 141 -9.84 -11.09 15.77
CA GLY A 141 -8.95 -11.75 16.73
C GLY A 141 -7.65 -12.28 16.11
N GLU A 142 -7.39 -12.02 14.81
CA GLU A 142 -6.19 -12.47 14.13
C GLU A 142 -5.02 -11.51 14.36
N PRO A 143 -3.81 -12.02 14.68
CA PRO A 143 -2.65 -11.17 14.85
C PRO A 143 -2.17 -10.59 13.52
N TYR A 144 -1.68 -9.37 13.57
CA TYR A 144 -0.95 -8.71 12.49
C TYR A 144 0.19 -7.86 13.05
N TYR A 145 1.07 -7.41 12.17
CA TYR A 145 2.17 -6.52 12.54
C TYR A 145 2.02 -5.19 11.80
N THR A 146 2.24 -4.08 12.49
CA THR A 146 2.26 -2.76 11.86
C THR A 146 3.45 -2.64 10.90
N PHE A 147 3.40 -1.70 9.98
CA PHE A 147 4.61 -1.32 9.26
C PHE A 147 5.58 -0.63 10.23
N PRO A 148 6.87 -0.97 10.23
CA PRO A 148 7.82 -0.38 11.18
C PRO A 148 7.98 1.12 10.94
N THR A 149 8.06 1.88 12.03
CA THR A 149 8.35 3.31 11.96
C THR A 149 9.78 3.56 11.46
N LYS A 150 10.06 4.78 11.01
CA LYS A 150 11.42 5.19 10.64
C LYS A 150 12.41 4.96 11.79
N GLN A 151 12.00 5.29 13.01
CA GLN A 151 12.81 5.11 14.22
C GLN A 151 13.08 3.62 14.51
N ALA A 152 12.09 2.77 14.33
CA ALA A 152 12.26 1.32 14.50
C ALA A 152 13.28 0.75 13.49
N LEU A 153 13.24 1.21 12.24
CA LEU A 153 14.20 0.78 11.21
C LEU A 153 15.59 1.42 11.40
N ALA A 154 15.67 2.63 11.95
CA ALA A 154 16.95 3.25 12.32
C ALA A 154 17.65 2.52 13.48
N ALA A 155 16.87 1.94 14.40
CA ALA A 155 17.40 1.10 15.47
C ALA A 155 17.79 -0.32 15.02
N ALA A 156 17.43 -0.72 13.79
CA ALA A 156 17.75 -2.05 13.26
C ALA A 156 19.22 -2.14 12.82
N GLU A 157 19.91 -3.18 13.27
CA GLU A 157 21.26 -3.44 12.81
C GLU A 157 21.29 -3.93 11.35
N LEU A 158 22.27 -3.48 10.59
CA LEU A 158 22.40 -3.85 9.16
C LEU A 158 22.47 -5.37 8.92
N PRO A 159 23.19 -6.18 9.76
CA PRO A 159 23.16 -7.63 9.62
C PRO A 159 21.78 -8.24 9.81
N ALA A 160 20.95 -7.70 10.71
CA ALA A 160 19.58 -8.17 10.91
C ALA A 160 18.68 -7.85 9.72
N LEU A 161 18.78 -6.66 9.14
CA LEU A 161 18.11 -6.29 7.89
C LEU A 161 18.53 -7.21 6.73
N ARG A 162 19.78 -7.58 6.64
CA ARG A 162 20.28 -8.53 5.63
C ARG A 162 19.70 -9.91 5.80
N ALA A 163 19.56 -10.39 7.04
CA ALA A 163 19.09 -11.72 7.38
C ALA A 163 17.65 -12.00 6.92
N ILE A 164 16.80 -10.99 6.76
CA ILE A 164 15.43 -11.15 6.25
C ILE A 164 15.33 -11.20 4.71
N GLY A 165 16.45 -11.32 4.00
CA GLY A 165 16.46 -11.55 2.57
C GLY A 165 16.35 -10.29 1.70
N LEU A 166 16.66 -9.10 2.23
CA LEU A 166 16.65 -7.84 1.49
C LEU A 166 17.75 -7.75 0.41
N GLY A 167 18.82 -8.55 0.53
CA GLY A 167 19.97 -8.46 -0.36
C GLY A 167 20.63 -7.09 -0.24
N TYR A 168 21.06 -6.49 -1.37
CA TYR A 168 21.73 -5.18 -1.38
C TYR A 168 20.85 -4.01 -0.92
N ARG A 169 19.53 -4.21 -0.83
CA ARG A 169 18.54 -3.19 -0.43
C ARG A 169 18.60 -2.89 1.06
N ASP A 170 19.19 -3.79 1.86
CA ASP A 170 19.42 -3.59 3.29
C ASP A 170 20.15 -2.27 3.57
N LYS A 171 21.18 -1.95 2.75
CA LYS A 171 21.97 -0.71 2.86
C LYS A 171 21.13 0.54 2.54
N TYR A 172 20.25 0.45 1.54
CA TYR A 172 19.38 1.57 1.16
C TYR A 172 18.34 1.84 2.23
N ILE A 173 17.67 0.80 2.72
CA ILE A 173 16.67 0.93 3.80
C ILE A 173 17.33 1.49 5.07
N HIS A 174 18.49 0.98 5.44
CA HIS A 174 19.25 1.47 6.59
C HIS A 174 19.63 2.95 6.40
N ALA A 175 20.16 3.34 5.24
CA ALA A 175 20.56 4.71 4.97
C ALA A 175 19.36 5.67 4.97
N ILE A 176 18.22 5.29 4.36
CA ILE A 176 17.00 6.07 4.37
C ILE A 176 16.45 6.24 5.79
N ALA A 177 16.48 5.19 6.61
CA ALA A 177 16.04 5.26 8.00
C ALA A 177 16.89 6.22 8.86
N HIS A 178 18.18 6.37 8.55
CA HIS A 178 19.11 7.28 9.25
C HIS A 178 19.20 8.68 8.64
N SER A 179 18.60 8.93 7.48
CA SER A 179 18.62 10.25 6.84
C SER A 179 17.67 11.24 7.53
N ASP A 180 17.80 12.52 7.19
CA ASP A 180 16.89 13.59 7.64
C ASP A 180 15.55 13.58 6.90
N PHE A 181 15.28 12.57 6.08
CA PHE A 181 14.03 12.42 5.34
C PHE A 181 12.82 12.36 6.27
N ASP A 182 11.91 13.33 6.14
CA ASP A 182 10.63 13.35 6.84
C ASP A 182 9.49 13.02 5.85
N PRO A 183 8.89 11.83 5.93
CA PRO A 183 7.83 11.42 5.01
C PRO A 183 6.57 12.28 5.11
N VAL A 184 6.31 12.90 6.27
CA VAL A 184 5.13 13.77 6.45
C VAL A 184 5.36 15.11 5.75
N ALA A 185 6.54 15.70 5.96
CA ALA A 185 6.92 16.96 5.32
C ALA A 185 6.96 16.81 3.79
N VAL A 186 7.59 15.73 3.28
CA VAL A 186 7.71 15.50 1.84
C VAL A 186 6.34 15.20 1.20
N ALA A 187 5.44 14.49 1.88
CA ALA A 187 4.09 14.25 1.37
C ALA A 187 3.25 15.53 1.22
N ALA A 188 3.60 16.60 1.93
CA ALA A 188 2.94 17.90 1.85
C ALA A 188 3.58 18.87 0.83
N MET A 189 4.71 18.49 0.21
CA MET A 189 5.41 19.33 -0.78
C MET A 189 4.69 19.33 -2.14
N PRO A 190 4.92 20.38 -2.96
CA PRO A 190 4.56 20.34 -4.38
C PRO A 190 5.20 19.13 -5.08
N PRO A 191 4.55 18.55 -6.12
CA PRO A 191 5.01 17.29 -6.74
C PRO A 191 6.47 17.31 -7.22
N ASP A 192 6.95 18.41 -7.78
CA ASP A 192 8.33 18.51 -8.28
C ASP A 192 9.35 18.56 -7.15
N GLU A 193 9.05 19.26 -6.06
CA GLU A 193 9.89 19.31 -4.86
C GLU A 193 9.92 17.94 -4.17
N ALA A 194 8.75 17.30 -4.02
CA ALA A 194 8.65 15.95 -3.45
C ALA A 194 9.45 14.94 -4.29
N ARG A 195 9.35 15.00 -5.62
CA ARG A 195 10.13 14.17 -6.53
C ARG A 195 11.63 14.38 -6.34
N HIS A 196 12.08 15.64 -6.26
CA HIS A 196 13.49 15.96 -6.04
C HIS A 196 13.99 15.40 -4.69
N ALA A 197 13.23 15.61 -3.62
CA ALA A 197 13.56 15.07 -2.29
C ALA A 197 13.63 13.55 -2.28
N LEU A 198 12.73 12.85 -2.98
CA LEU A 198 12.71 11.40 -3.08
C LEU A 198 13.88 10.85 -3.90
N THR A 199 14.17 11.45 -5.06
CA THR A 199 15.26 10.98 -5.94
C THR A 199 16.65 11.25 -5.37
N ALA A 200 16.78 12.12 -4.38
CA ALA A 200 18.02 12.32 -3.64
C ALA A 200 18.32 11.17 -2.63
N LEU A 201 17.34 10.32 -2.34
CA LEU A 201 17.52 9.21 -1.39
C LEU A 201 18.30 8.05 -2.02
N PRO A 202 19.17 7.37 -1.23
CA PRO A 202 19.93 6.22 -1.70
C PRO A 202 19.01 5.13 -2.25
N GLY A 203 19.21 4.75 -3.51
CA GLY A 203 18.46 3.68 -4.17
C GLY A 203 17.06 4.09 -4.67
N VAL A 204 16.73 5.37 -4.75
CA VAL A 204 15.45 5.85 -5.30
C VAL A 204 15.63 6.49 -6.69
N GLY A 205 16.71 7.22 -6.94
CA GLY A 205 17.04 7.86 -8.23
C GLY A 205 18.41 7.50 -8.76
#